data_2f5b3666233e6eb1637867e43ca7577a
#
_entry.id   2f5b3666233e6eb1637867e43ca7577a
#
_cell.length_a   1.000
_cell.length_b   1.000
_cell.length_c   1.000
_cell.angle_alpha   90.00
_cell.angle_beta   90.00
_cell.angle_gamma   90.00
#
_symmetry.space_group_name_H-M   'P 1'
#
loop_
_entity.id
_entity.type
_entity.pdbx_description
1 polymer ?
#
loop_
_entity_poly.entity_id
_entity_poly.type
_entity_poly.pdbx_seq_one_letter_code
_entity_poly.pdbx_strand_id
1 'polypeptide(L)'
;MKNTMNTPVAIPVSKLHPFEGHPYKVLDNEEMNTLIESIQTQGILSPLIVRPMENTTDEYEVVSGHRRLHAAVKAGLETVPAFIYALDRDAAAIAVVDSNLHREHILPSEKAFAYKMKYDAIKHQGTSSQFETKQRSDVVLGADSGESRAQVQRYIRLTYLIPELLTMMDEEKIALSVGVELSFLPEQFQYDVLEACEMNDCTPSYSQSWHLHQYYKDGALDKYLIFKTLSEEKANQRETIKVPVNRLRDIIPEGFTVKQTEDFLVKAADYYTRYLHRQRDRER
;
A
#
# COMPACT_ATOMS: atom_id res chain seq x y z
N MET A 1 20.74 -1.20 21.46
CA MET A 1 21.84 -1.51 20.52
C MET A 1 23.17 -1.35 21.24
N LYS A 2 23.99 -2.39 21.32
CA LYS A 2 25.35 -2.26 21.87
C LYS A 2 26.26 -1.83 20.70
N ASN A 3 26.76 -0.60 20.76
CA ASN A 3 27.77 -0.12 19.84
C ASN A 3 29.11 -0.81 20.17
N THR A 4 29.72 -1.45 19.21
CA THR A 4 31.04 -2.09 19.36
C THR A 4 32.18 -1.08 19.29
N MET A 5 31.91 0.12 18.73
CA MET A 5 32.87 1.24 18.68
C MET A 5 32.13 2.55 18.90
N ASN A 6 32.55 3.38 19.86
CA ASN A 6 31.97 4.71 20.15
C ASN A 6 32.33 5.79 19.11
N THR A 7 33.17 5.48 18.12
CA THR A 7 33.61 6.39 17.08
C THR A 7 33.30 5.82 15.71
N PRO A 8 32.85 6.64 14.73
CA PRO A 8 32.65 6.18 13.38
C PRO A 8 33.97 5.78 12.71
N VAL A 9 33.95 4.71 11.92
CA VAL A 9 35.10 4.21 11.16
C VAL A 9 34.89 4.57 9.69
N ALA A 10 35.97 4.95 9.01
CA ALA A 10 35.94 5.14 7.57
C ALA A 10 35.93 3.77 6.86
N ILE A 11 34.86 3.45 6.17
CA ILE A 11 34.71 2.19 5.44
C ILE A 11 34.73 2.46 3.94
N PRO A 12 35.51 1.70 3.15
CA PRO A 12 35.46 1.79 1.69
C PRO A 12 34.06 1.53 1.16
N VAL A 13 33.59 2.37 0.23
CA VAL A 13 32.26 2.24 -0.37
C VAL A 13 32.09 0.89 -1.07
N SER A 14 33.19 0.34 -1.64
CA SER A 14 33.20 -0.98 -2.28
C SER A 14 32.91 -2.17 -1.35
N LYS A 15 33.01 -1.96 -0.01
CA LYS A 15 32.73 -2.98 1.01
C LYS A 15 31.34 -2.84 1.62
N LEU A 16 30.54 -1.90 1.14
CA LEU A 16 29.20 -1.62 1.64
C LEU A 16 28.15 -2.13 0.67
N HIS A 17 27.26 -2.97 1.20
CA HIS A 17 26.15 -3.54 0.45
C HIS A 17 24.82 -3.01 0.98
N PRO A 18 23.83 -2.75 0.12
CA PRO A 18 22.49 -2.43 0.59
C PRO A 18 21.87 -3.61 1.36
N PHE A 19 21.01 -3.34 2.32
CA PHE A 19 20.28 -4.38 3.06
C PHE A 19 19.44 -5.21 2.09
N GLU A 20 19.60 -6.53 2.12
CA GLU A 20 18.85 -7.42 1.24
C GLU A 20 17.35 -7.33 1.54
N GLY A 21 16.55 -7.06 0.50
CA GLY A 21 15.11 -6.85 0.64
C GLY A 21 14.73 -5.50 1.24
N HIS A 22 15.63 -4.50 1.21
CA HIS A 22 15.36 -3.14 1.70
C HIS A 22 14.04 -2.59 1.12
N PRO A 23 13.03 -2.28 1.95
CA PRO A 23 11.68 -1.99 1.47
C PRO A 23 11.51 -0.59 0.86
N TYR A 24 12.44 0.33 1.15
CA TYR A 24 12.32 1.73 0.76
C TYR A 24 13.09 2.02 -0.51
N LYS A 25 12.43 2.65 -1.48
CA LYS A 25 13.04 3.04 -2.77
C LYS A 25 14.05 4.18 -2.57
N VAL A 26 15.20 4.09 -3.21
CA VAL A 26 16.15 5.20 -3.31
C VAL A 26 15.98 5.81 -4.70
N LEU A 27 15.33 6.97 -4.74
CA LEU A 27 14.98 7.65 -5.98
C LEU A 27 16.03 8.69 -6.35
N ASP A 28 16.32 8.79 -7.65
CA ASP A 28 17.14 9.85 -8.23
C ASP A 28 16.24 11.04 -8.60
N ASN A 29 16.00 11.90 -7.62
CA ASN A 29 15.17 13.10 -7.74
C ASN A 29 15.98 14.36 -7.33
N GLU A 30 15.34 15.53 -7.36
CA GLU A 30 15.98 16.80 -6.99
C GLU A 30 16.53 16.80 -5.56
N GLU A 31 15.83 16.16 -4.61
CA GLU A 31 16.34 16.01 -3.25
C GLU A 31 17.62 15.17 -3.19
N MET A 32 17.74 14.14 -4.05
CA MET A 32 18.95 13.34 -4.15
C MET A 32 20.10 14.17 -4.72
N ASN A 33 19.86 15.00 -5.74
CA ASN A 33 20.86 15.90 -6.30
C ASN A 33 21.37 16.89 -5.24
N THR A 34 20.46 17.50 -4.48
CA THR A 34 20.83 18.38 -3.36
C THR A 34 21.67 17.65 -2.30
N LEU A 35 21.34 16.39 -2.00
CA LEU A 35 22.11 15.56 -1.08
C LEU A 35 23.51 15.25 -1.62
N ILE A 36 23.64 14.98 -2.94
CA ILE A 36 24.93 14.75 -3.61
C ILE A 36 25.81 15.99 -3.50
N GLU A 37 25.28 17.17 -3.83
CA GLU A 37 26.01 18.45 -3.73
C GLU A 37 26.46 18.75 -2.29
N SER A 38 25.60 18.51 -1.30
CA SER A 38 25.94 18.65 0.11
C SER A 38 27.08 17.70 0.51
N ILE A 39 27.03 16.44 0.06
CA ILE A 39 28.07 15.44 0.36
C ILE A 39 29.39 15.79 -0.35
N GLN A 40 29.37 16.34 -1.56
CA GLN A 40 30.55 16.80 -2.27
C GLN A 40 31.25 17.95 -1.55
N THR A 41 30.48 18.84 -0.93
CA THR A 41 31.03 20.06 -0.28
C THR A 41 31.41 19.83 1.17
N GLN A 42 30.66 19.05 1.92
CA GLN A 42 30.77 18.90 3.38
C GLN A 42 31.10 17.48 3.84
N GLY A 43 31.07 16.51 2.92
CA GLY A 43 31.16 15.10 3.27
C GLY A 43 29.89 14.59 3.94
N ILE A 44 29.96 13.38 4.51
CA ILE A 44 28.85 12.79 5.25
C ILE A 44 28.91 13.23 6.72
N LEU A 45 28.06 14.17 7.12
CA LEU A 45 27.99 14.71 8.49
C LEU A 45 27.40 13.68 9.47
N SER A 46 26.43 12.89 9.05
CA SER A 46 25.80 11.86 9.87
C SER A 46 26.26 10.47 9.41
N PRO A 47 27.09 9.74 10.19
CA PRO A 47 27.61 8.44 9.80
C PRO A 47 26.50 7.41 9.48
N LEU A 48 26.81 6.46 8.60
CA LEU A 48 25.95 5.33 8.32
C LEU A 48 25.90 4.38 9.52
N ILE A 49 24.88 3.54 9.58
CA ILE A 49 24.84 2.39 10.49
C ILE A 49 24.95 1.12 9.63
N VAL A 50 25.93 0.29 9.94
CA VAL A 50 26.21 -0.95 9.22
C VAL A 50 26.36 -2.13 10.18
N ARG A 51 26.17 -3.34 9.65
CA ARG A 51 26.49 -4.59 10.34
C ARG A 51 27.49 -5.40 9.51
N PRO A 52 28.35 -6.24 10.15
CA PRO A 52 29.16 -7.20 9.41
C PRO A 52 28.24 -8.19 8.66
N MET A 53 28.59 -8.51 7.42
CA MET A 53 27.90 -9.57 6.69
C MET A 53 28.31 -10.95 7.18
N GLU A 54 27.37 -11.88 7.23
CA GLU A 54 27.63 -13.26 7.58
C GLU A 54 28.46 -13.95 6.48
N ASN A 55 29.40 -14.81 6.88
CA ASN A 55 30.25 -15.58 5.98
C ASN A 55 31.18 -14.76 5.07
N THR A 56 31.39 -13.48 5.35
CA THR A 56 32.36 -12.63 4.64
C THR A 56 33.38 -12.05 5.61
N THR A 57 34.54 -11.67 5.08
CA THR A 57 35.56 -10.98 5.87
C THR A 57 35.60 -9.52 5.43
N ASP A 58 35.32 -8.60 6.36
CA ASP A 58 35.48 -7.17 6.15
C ASP A 58 34.49 -6.57 5.10
N GLU A 59 33.29 -7.17 4.99
CA GLU A 59 32.16 -6.64 4.24
C GLU A 59 30.98 -6.33 5.15
N TYR A 60 30.23 -5.30 4.80
CA TYR A 60 29.21 -4.76 5.67
C TYR A 60 27.91 -4.52 4.91
N GLU A 61 26.79 -4.78 5.59
CA GLU A 61 25.46 -4.47 5.10
C GLU A 61 24.92 -3.20 5.77
N VAL A 62 24.38 -2.28 4.99
CA VAL A 62 23.89 -0.99 5.48
C VAL A 62 22.53 -1.15 6.13
N VAL A 63 22.43 -0.85 7.41
CA VAL A 63 21.19 -0.88 8.19
C VAL A 63 20.46 0.49 8.13
N SER A 64 21.22 1.59 8.18
CA SER A 64 20.65 2.93 8.04
C SER A 64 21.58 3.85 7.25
N GLY A 65 20.98 4.65 6.36
CA GLY A 65 21.70 5.61 5.54
C GLY A 65 21.84 5.22 4.06
N HIS A 66 20.94 4.40 3.52
CA HIS A 66 20.95 3.96 2.12
C HIS A 66 20.99 5.15 1.12
N ARG A 67 20.19 6.22 1.37
CA ARG A 67 20.24 7.44 0.54
C ARG A 67 21.62 8.12 0.61
N ARG A 68 22.28 8.15 1.79
CA ARG A 68 23.62 8.72 1.97
C ARG A 68 24.68 7.89 1.27
N LEU A 69 24.59 6.56 1.35
CA LEU A 69 25.47 5.67 0.59
C LEU A 69 25.32 5.90 -0.92
N HIS A 70 24.08 5.92 -1.42
CA HIS A 70 23.80 6.16 -2.84
C HIS A 70 24.37 7.51 -3.32
N ALA A 71 24.14 8.57 -2.56
CA ALA A 71 24.66 9.88 -2.85
C ALA A 71 26.20 9.94 -2.77
N ALA A 72 26.83 9.23 -1.82
CA ALA A 72 28.29 9.14 -1.70
C ALA A 72 28.93 8.45 -2.91
N VAL A 73 28.32 7.36 -3.40
CA VAL A 73 28.75 6.69 -4.66
C VAL A 73 28.70 7.67 -5.83
N LYS A 74 27.59 8.39 -5.98
CA LYS A 74 27.41 9.37 -7.06
C LYS A 74 28.33 10.59 -6.91
N ALA A 75 28.64 10.98 -5.68
CA ALA A 75 29.60 12.04 -5.38
C ALA A 75 31.08 11.63 -5.60
N GLY A 76 31.36 10.34 -5.84
CA GLY A 76 32.70 9.80 -6.07
C GLY A 76 33.53 9.63 -4.80
N LEU A 77 32.93 9.49 -3.61
CA LEU A 77 33.65 9.22 -2.39
C LEU A 77 34.20 7.78 -2.37
N GLU A 78 35.47 7.63 -1.99
CA GLU A 78 36.10 6.30 -1.84
C GLU A 78 35.72 5.65 -0.51
N THR A 79 35.49 6.44 0.56
CA THR A 79 35.16 5.97 1.91
C THR A 79 34.02 6.79 2.50
N VAL A 80 33.28 6.19 3.41
CA VAL A 80 32.21 6.85 4.16
C VAL A 80 32.33 6.54 5.66
N PRO A 81 31.99 7.48 6.56
CA PRO A 81 31.96 7.23 8.00
C PRO A 81 30.76 6.34 8.35
N ALA A 82 31.01 5.30 9.12
CA ALA A 82 29.97 4.37 9.58
C ALA A 82 30.19 3.87 11.00
N PHE A 83 29.11 3.63 11.72
CA PHE A 83 29.10 2.90 12.97
C PHE A 83 28.83 1.42 12.69
N ILE A 84 29.68 0.56 13.22
CA ILE A 84 29.53 -0.89 13.08
C ILE A 84 28.80 -1.42 14.29
N TYR A 85 27.64 -2.05 14.08
CA TYR A 85 26.88 -2.75 15.10
C TYR A 85 26.86 -4.25 14.84
N ALA A 86 27.16 -5.05 15.84
CA ALA A 86 27.03 -6.51 15.77
C ALA A 86 25.54 -6.88 15.93
N LEU A 87 24.79 -6.76 14.83
CA LEU A 87 23.38 -7.11 14.75
C LEU A 87 23.23 -8.41 13.96
N ASP A 88 22.42 -9.34 14.47
CA ASP A 88 21.92 -10.43 13.63
C ASP A 88 20.94 -9.89 12.55
N ARG A 89 20.55 -10.75 11.62
CA ARG A 89 19.69 -10.38 10.50
C ARG A 89 18.33 -9.82 10.95
N ASP A 90 17.72 -10.46 11.96
CA ASP A 90 16.38 -10.05 12.42
C ASP A 90 16.43 -8.71 13.17
N ALA A 91 17.42 -8.52 14.05
CA ALA A 91 17.63 -7.23 14.72
C ALA A 91 17.96 -6.10 13.73
N ALA A 92 18.71 -6.40 12.67
CA ALA A 92 19.00 -5.44 11.62
C ALA A 92 17.76 -5.11 10.80
N ALA A 93 16.93 -6.09 10.42
CA ALA A 93 15.66 -5.88 9.71
C ALA A 93 14.71 -4.97 10.50
N ILE A 94 14.57 -5.21 11.81
CA ILE A 94 13.79 -4.34 12.71
C ILE A 94 14.37 -2.93 12.72
N ALA A 95 15.69 -2.76 12.85
CA ALA A 95 16.33 -1.45 12.86
C ALA A 95 16.19 -0.69 11.53
N VAL A 96 16.23 -1.39 10.38
CA VAL A 96 15.95 -0.81 9.04
C VAL A 96 14.54 -0.21 9.02
N VAL A 97 13.54 -0.95 9.49
CA VAL A 97 12.15 -0.49 9.47
C VAL A 97 11.95 0.67 10.45
N ASP A 98 12.41 0.54 11.69
CA ASP A 98 12.22 1.55 12.74
C ASP A 98 12.86 2.89 12.37
N SER A 99 14.04 2.88 11.71
CA SER A 99 14.70 4.10 11.27
C SER A 99 13.96 4.86 10.18
N ASN A 100 12.98 4.24 9.53
CA ASN A 100 12.25 4.80 8.40
C ASN A 100 10.73 4.94 8.63
N LEU A 101 10.17 4.28 9.64
CA LEU A 101 8.72 4.20 9.87
C LEU A 101 8.07 5.58 10.17
N HIS A 102 8.85 6.53 10.65
CA HIS A 102 8.39 7.88 11.01
C HIS A 102 8.62 8.92 9.92
N ARG A 103 8.94 8.51 8.68
CA ARG A 103 9.03 9.44 7.55
C ARG A 103 7.64 9.97 7.21
N GLU A 104 7.55 11.24 6.85
CA GLU A 104 6.27 11.89 6.49
C GLU A 104 5.62 11.28 5.24
N HIS A 105 6.44 10.82 4.29
CA HIS A 105 5.96 10.23 3.03
C HIS A 105 6.58 8.85 2.82
N ILE A 106 5.78 7.81 3.10
CA ILE A 106 6.10 6.41 2.81
C ILE A 106 5.04 5.89 1.85
N LEU A 107 5.47 5.35 0.72
CA LEU A 107 4.55 4.76 -0.25
C LEU A 107 3.82 3.55 0.34
N PRO A 108 2.56 3.30 -0.05
CA PRO A 108 1.82 2.12 0.40
C PRO A 108 2.57 0.80 0.19
N SER A 109 3.24 0.64 -0.96
CA SER A 109 4.07 -0.53 -1.24
C SER A 109 5.26 -0.64 -0.29
N GLU A 110 6.00 0.44 -0.04
CA GLU A 110 7.12 0.47 0.90
C GLU A 110 6.68 0.10 2.32
N LYS A 111 5.54 0.64 2.75
CA LYS A 111 4.96 0.34 4.06
C LYS A 111 4.55 -1.12 4.19
N ALA A 112 4.00 -1.71 3.11
CA ALA A 112 3.64 -3.12 3.04
C ALA A 112 4.85 -4.04 3.24
N PHE A 113 5.92 -3.82 2.49
CA PHE A 113 7.14 -4.63 2.59
C PHE A 113 7.90 -4.37 3.90
N ALA A 114 7.90 -3.13 4.41
CA ALA A 114 8.48 -2.80 5.71
C ALA A 114 7.77 -3.54 6.85
N TYR A 115 6.44 -3.53 6.89
CA TYR A 115 5.69 -4.27 7.89
C TYR A 115 5.87 -5.79 7.76
N LYS A 116 5.92 -6.31 6.53
CA LYS A 116 6.20 -7.73 6.29
C LYS A 116 7.58 -8.12 6.84
N MET A 117 8.61 -7.34 6.52
CA MET A 117 9.98 -7.57 6.99
C MET A 117 10.07 -7.57 8.52
N LYS A 118 9.52 -6.54 9.19
CA LYS A 118 9.54 -6.44 10.65
C LYS A 118 8.70 -7.55 11.30
N TYR A 119 7.54 -7.89 10.73
CA TYR A 119 6.69 -8.97 11.21
C TYR A 119 7.41 -10.32 11.18
N ASP A 120 8.10 -10.64 10.08
CA ASP A 120 8.83 -11.89 9.92
C ASP A 120 10.01 -11.95 10.89
N ALA A 121 10.78 -10.86 11.06
CA ALA A 121 11.88 -10.76 12.01
C ALA A 121 11.42 -10.98 13.46
N ILE A 122 10.35 -10.33 13.90
CA ILE A 122 9.78 -10.52 15.25
C ILE A 122 9.31 -11.97 15.45
N LYS A 123 8.70 -12.55 14.42
CA LYS A 123 8.22 -13.94 14.47
C LYS A 123 9.36 -14.93 14.62
N HIS A 124 10.48 -14.74 13.91
CA HIS A 124 11.68 -15.57 14.05
C HIS A 124 12.28 -15.47 15.44
N GLN A 125 12.41 -14.27 15.99
CA GLN A 125 12.92 -14.08 17.36
C GLN A 125 12.00 -14.73 18.42
N GLY A 126 10.68 -14.67 18.24
CA GLY A 126 9.71 -15.29 19.16
C GLY A 126 9.72 -16.81 19.16
N THR A 127 10.21 -17.46 18.10
CA THR A 127 10.40 -18.93 18.07
C THR A 127 11.69 -19.37 18.75
N SER A 128 12.65 -18.47 18.92
CA SER A 128 13.97 -18.74 19.51
C SER A 128 14.01 -18.54 21.04
N SER A 129 13.05 -17.81 21.63
CA SER A 129 13.02 -17.54 23.07
C SER A 129 12.12 -18.51 23.82
N GLN A 130 12.70 -19.24 24.81
CA GLN A 130 11.98 -20.12 25.75
C GLN A 130 11.15 -19.36 26.80
N PHE A 131 10.92 -18.03 26.65
CA PHE A 131 10.19 -17.23 27.62
C PHE A 131 8.77 -16.93 27.21
N GLU A 132 7.84 -17.31 28.07
CA GLU A 132 6.40 -17.18 28.05
C GLU A 132 5.90 -15.72 28.02
N THR A 133 5.84 -15.10 26.86
CA THR A 133 4.76 -14.15 26.54
C THR A 133 4.71 -14.05 25.03
N LYS A 134 3.94 -14.93 24.40
CA LYS A 134 3.58 -14.83 22.99
C LYS A 134 2.68 -13.59 22.76
N GLN A 135 3.25 -12.39 22.93
CA GLN A 135 2.63 -11.23 22.31
C GLN A 135 2.68 -11.45 20.81
N ARG A 136 1.53 -11.37 20.16
CA ARG A 136 1.45 -11.58 18.72
C ARG A 136 2.26 -10.49 18.02
N SER A 137 3.11 -10.87 17.09
CA SER A 137 4.02 -9.97 16.36
C SER A 137 3.29 -8.80 15.70
N ASP A 138 2.05 -9.01 15.25
CA ASP A 138 1.19 -7.97 14.66
C ASP A 138 0.68 -6.93 15.67
N VAL A 139 0.54 -7.30 16.95
CA VAL A 139 0.16 -6.39 18.03
C VAL A 139 1.34 -5.51 18.41
N VAL A 140 2.54 -6.11 18.56
CA VAL A 140 3.78 -5.38 18.86
C VAL A 140 4.08 -4.37 17.75
N LEU A 141 3.98 -4.80 16.51
CA LEU A 141 4.22 -3.94 15.34
C LEU A 141 3.23 -2.76 15.27
N GLY A 142 1.94 -3.01 15.56
CA GLY A 142 0.93 -1.97 15.59
C GLY A 142 1.17 -0.93 16.66
N ALA A 143 1.57 -1.35 17.87
CA ALA A 143 1.90 -0.44 18.97
C ALA A 143 3.07 0.48 18.61
N ASP A 144 4.11 -0.05 17.99
CA ASP A 144 5.30 0.72 17.58
C ASP A 144 5.00 1.75 16.47
N SER A 145 4.09 1.40 15.55
CA SER A 145 3.75 2.26 14.40
C SER A 145 2.58 3.22 14.66
N GLY A 146 1.89 3.10 15.80
CA GLY A 146 0.67 3.85 16.09
C GLY A 146 -0.55 3.41 15.27
N GLU A 147 -0.47 2.25 14.59
CA GLU A 147 -1.55 1.72 13.76
C GLU A 147 -2.28 0.56 14.45
N SER A 148 -3.54 0.35 14.05
CA SER A 148 -4.27 -0.81 14.51
C SER A 148 -3.68 -2.10 13.93
N ARG A 149 -3.77 -3.20 14.69
CA ARG A 149 -3.40 -4.53 14.21
C ARG A 149 -4.04 -4.87 12.86
N ALA A 150 -5.31 -4.52 12.68
CA ALA A 150 -6.03 -4.79 11.44
C ALA A 150 -5.42 -4.01 10.26
N GLN A 151 -4.94 -2.80 10.50
CA GLN A 151 -4.30 -1.99 9.49
C GLN A 151 -2.93 -2.56 9.10
N VAL A 152 -2.13 -2.99 10.07
CA VAL A 152 -0.85 -3.68 9.82
C VAL A 152 -1.06 -4.93 8.95
N GLN A 153 -2.06 -5.75 9.26
CA GLN A 153 -2.38 -6.95 8.49
C GLN A 153 -2.83 -6.62 7.05
N ARG A 154 -3.55 -5.51 6.86
CA ARG A 154 -3.93 -5.03 5.53
C ARG A 154 -2.69 -4.63 4.71
N TYR A 155 -1.75 -3.90 5.29
CA TYR A 155 -0.49 -3.57 4.60
C TYR A 155 0.30 -4.83 4.26
N ILE A 156 0.51 -5.74 5.22
CA ILE A 156 1.21 -7.01 4.95
C ILE A 156 0.54 -7.78 3.82
N ARG A 157 -0.80 -7.74 3.75
CA ARG A 157 -1.53 -8.44 2.69
C ARG A 157 -1.20 -7.90 1.30
N LEU A 158 -0.88 -6.61 1.15
CA LEU A 158 -0.50 -6.01 -0.13
C LEU A 158 0.77 -6.60 -0.75
N THR A 159 1.64 -7.23 0.03
CA THR A 159 2.84 -7.89 -0.50
C THR A 159 2.54 -9.08 -1.43
N TYR A 160 1.28 -9.49 -1.54
CA TYR A 160 0.81 -10.52 -2.48
C TYR A 160 0.26 -9.95 -3.80
N LEU A 161 0.32 -8.61 -3.98
CA LEU A 161 -0.04 -7.99 -5.25
C LEU A 161 1.12 -8.08 -6.25
N ILE A 162 0.76 -8.15 -7.52
CA ILE A 162 1.72 -7.99 -8.62
C ILE A 162 2.31 -6.57 -8.60
N PRO A 163 3.55 -6.36 -9.09
CA PRO A 163 4.23 -5.07 -9.05
C PRO A 163 3.44 -3.93 -9.70
N GLU A 164 2.72 -4.21 -10.77
CA GLU A 164 1.93 -3.23 -11.53
C GLU A 164 0.76 -2.69 -10.69
N LEU A 165 0.04 -3.55 -9.96
CA LEU A 165 -1.04 -3.13 -9.07
C LEU A 165 -0.51 -2.35 -7.85
N LEU A 166 0.68 -2.74 -7.33
CA LEU A 166 1.36 -1.95 -6.30
C LEU A 166 1.75 -0.57 -6.82
N THR A 167 2.22 -0.46 -8.08
CA THR A 167 2.53 0.82 -8.70
C THR A 167 1.28 1.69 -8.85
N MET A 168 0.16 1.11 -9.31
CA MET A 168 -1.12 1.84 -9.38
C MET A 168 -1.57 2.36 -8.01
N MET A 169 -1.24 1.65 -6.95
CA MET A 169 -1.56 2.06 -5.59
C MET A 169 -0.61 3.17 -5.09
N ASP A 170 0.68 3.08 -5.39
CA ASP A 170 1.67 4.12 -5.09
C ASP A 170 1.37 5.43 -5.83
N GLU A 171 0.77 5.35 -7.02
CA GLU A 171 0.30 6.47 -7.84
C GLU A 171 -1.12 6.95 -7.48
N GLU A 172 -1.71 6.44 -6.40
CA GLU A 172 -3.07 6.77 -5.93
C GLU A 172 -4.19 6.47 -6.93
N LYS A 173 -3.92 5.68 -7.98
CA LYS A 173 -4.93 5.25 -8.97
C LYS A 173 -5.94 4.27 -8.39
N ILE A 174 -5.52 3.44 -7.42
CA ILE A 174 -6.38 2.53 -6.68
C ILE A 174 -6.21 2.72 -5.17
N ALA A 175 -7.31 2.63 -4.43
CA ALA A 175 -7.29 2.76 -2.98
C ALA A 175 -6.71 1.51 -2.29
N LEU A 176 -6.15 1.68 -1.08
CA LEU A 176 -5.63 0.58 -0.27
C LEU A 176 -6.64 -0.55 -0.06
N SER A 177 -7.91 -0.23 0.15
CA SER A 177 -8.97 -1.24 0.31
C SER A 177 -9.20 -2.08 -0.94
N VAL A 178 -9.05 -1.48 -2.12
CA VAL A 178 -9.09 -2.18 -3.43
C VAL A 178 -7.92 -3.15 -3.55
N GLY A 179 -6.70 -2.67 -3.27
CA GLY A 179 -5.49 -3.50 -3.29
C GLY A 179 -5.58 -4.70 -2.34
N VAL A 180 -6.14 -4.50 -1.14
CA VAL A 180 -6.34 -5.59 -0.18
C VAL A 180 -7.27 -6.67 -0.74
N GLU A 181 -8.40 -6.30 -1.36
CA GLU A 181 -9.31 -7.29 -1.95
C GLU A 181 -8.67 -8.02 -3.13
N LEU A 182 -7.97 -7.30 -4.03
CA LEU A 182 -7.28 -7.90 -5.17
C LEU A 182 -6.14 -8.83 -4.75
N SER A 183 -5.47 -8.57 -3.62
CA SER A 183 -4.38 -9.40 -3.12
C SER A 183 -4.80 -10.82 -2.72
N PHE A 184 -6.10 -11.09 -2.59
CA PHE A 184 -6.62 -12.44 -2.36
C PHE A 184 -6.74 -13.27 -3.64
N LEU A 185 -6.65 -12.64 -4.79
CA LEU A 185 -6.69 -13.32 -6.09
C LEU A 185 -5.31 -13.92 -6.40
N PRO A 186 -5.24 -15.10 -7.03
CA PRO A 186 -4.02 -15.61 -7.64
C PRO A 186 -3.43 -14.62 -8.64
N GLU A 187 -2.12 -14.68 -8.82
CA GLU A 187 -1.35 -13.80 -9.70
C GLU A 187 -1.94 -13.71 -11.12
N GLN A 188 -2.35 -14.85 -11.69
CA GLN A 188 -2.97 -14.89 -13.03
C GLN A 188 -4.23 -14.00 -13.10
N PHE A 189 -5.11 -14.05 -12.11
CA PHE A 189 -6.31 -13.23 -12.10
C PHE A 189 -6.02 -11.75 -11.82
N GLN A 190 -4.93 -11.45 -11.10
CA GLN A 190 -4.48 -10.08 -10.93
C GLN A 190 -4.01 -9.47 -12.27
N TYR A 191 -3.31 -10.25 -13.12
CA TYR A 191 -2.99 -9.83 -14.50
C TYR A 191 -4.23 -9.69 -15.36
N ASP A 192 -5.22 -10.58 -15.24
CA ASP A 192 -6.50 -10.43 -15.95
C ASP A 192 -7.26 -9.15 -15.52
N VAL A 193 -7.20 -8.79 -14.24
CA VAL A 193 -7.73 -7.50 -13.74
C VAL A 193 -7.00 -6.32 -14.35
N LEU A 194 -5.66 -6.37 -14.42
CA LEU A 194 -4.85 -5.32 -15.01
C LEU A 194 -5.19 -5.13 -16.50
N GLU A 195 -5.25 -6.21 -17.27
CA GLU A 195 -5.63 -6.22 -18.68
C GLU A 195 -7.04 -5.62 -18.89
N ALA A 196 -8.01 -6.00 -18.03
CA ALA A 196 -9.36 -5.46 -18.09
C ALA A 196 -9.41 -3.96 -17.76
N CYS A 197 -8.57 -3.49 -16.84
CA CYS A 197 -8.42 -2.05 -16.53
C CYS A 197 -7.90 -1.26 -17.73
N GLU A 198 -6.87 -1.78 -18.39
CA GLU A 198 -6.26 -1.15 -19.57
C GLU A 198 -7.24 -1.11 -20.76
N MET A 199 -7.94 -2.22 -21.02
CA MET A 199 -8.91 -2.28 -22.14
C MET A 199 -10.12 -1.37 -21.95
N ASN A 200 -10.58 -1.17 -20.71
CA ASN A 200 -11.76 -0.35 -20.41
C ASN A 200 -11.40 1.08 -19.94
N ASP A 201 -10.11 1.46 -19.95
CA ASP A 201 -9.61 2.72 -19.42
C ASP A 201 -10.24 3.05 -18.04
N CYS A 202 -10.20 2.07 -17.15
CA CYS A 202 -10.83 2.16 -15.84
C CYS A 202 -9.92 1.64 -14.72
N THR A 203 -10.29 1.94 -13.47
CA THR A 203 -9.69 1.34 -12.28
C THR A 203 -10.78 0.62 -11.48
N PRO A 204 -10.50 -0.50 -10.79
CA PRO A 204 -11.53 -1.21 -10.04
C PRO A 204 -11.99 -0.38 -8.83
N SER A 205 -13.30 -0.37 -8.58
CA SER A 205 -13.86 0.15 -7.33
C SER A 205 -13.75 -0.90 -6.22
N TYR A 206 -13.92 -0.47 -4.96
CA TYR A 206 -13.96 -1.41 -3.83
C TYR A 206 -15.03 -2.49 -4.01
N SER A 207 -16.24 -2.10 -4.44
CA SER A 207 -17.34 -3.05 -4.65
C SER A 207 -17.01 -4.08 -5.72
N GLN A 208 -16.44 -3.66 -6.86
CA GLN A 208 -16.01 -4.56 -7.92
C GLN A 208 -14.93 -5.54 -7.42
N SER A 209 -13.90 -5.03 -6.75
CA SER A 209 -12.81 -5.86 -6.21
C SER A 209 -13.31 -6.85 -5.16
N TRP A 210 -14.24 -6.43 -4.30
CA TRP A 210 -14.89 -7.30 -3.32
C TRP A 210 -15.70 -8.43 -4.00
N HIS A 211 -16.46 -8.11 -5.07
CA HIS A 211 -17.18 -9.13 -5.84
C HIS A 211 -16.23 -10.12 -6.50
N LEU A 212 -15.14 -9.66 -7.12
CA LEU A 212 -14.13 -10.53 -7.70
C LEU A 212 -13.54 -11.49 -6.66
N HIS A 213 -13.24 -10.97 -5.45
CA HIS A 213 -12.75 -11.79 -4.35
C HIS A 213 -13.81 -12.82 -3.88
N GLN A 214 -15.13 -12.47 -3.82
CA GLN A 214 -16.18 -13.44 -3.50
C GLN A 214 -16.31 -14.51 -4.60
N TYR A 215 -16.36 -14.12 -5.87
CA TYR A 215 -16.39 -15.06 -6.99
C TYR A 215 -15.20 -16.04 -6.98
N TYR A 216 -14.02 -15.56 -6.61
CA TYR A 216 -12.86 -16.42 -6.42
C TYR A 216 -13.06 -17.43 -5.28
N LYS A 217 -13.56 -16.99 -4.13
CA LYS A 217 -13.89 -17.88 -2.99
C LYS A 217 -14.90 -18.95 -3.35
N ASP A 218 -15.89 -18.59 -4.15
CA ASP A 218 -16.94 -19.49 -4.61
C ASP A 218 -16.50 -20.43 -5.75
N GLY A 219 -15.25 -20.27 -6.22
CA GLY A 219 -14.70 -21.05 -7.33
C GLY A 219 -15.31 -20.73 -8.70
N ALA A 220 -16.00 -19.58 -8.80
CA ALA A 220 -16.71 -19.15 -10.01
C ALA A 220 -15.95 -18.08 -10.81
N LEU A 221 -14.78 -17.61 -10.33
CA LEU A 221 -14.03 -16.55 -11.00
C LEU A 221 -13.32 -17.10 -12.26
N ASP A 222 -13.59 -16.44 -13.38
CA ASP A 222 -12.88 -16.63 -14.64
C ASP A 222 -12.55 -15.27 -15.29
N LYS A 223 -11.77 -15.28 -16.34
CA LYS A 223 -11.38 -14.09 -17.09
C LYS A 223 -12.59 -13.31 -17.61
N TYR A 224 -13.60 -14.00 -18.13
CA TYR A 224 -14.82 -13.37 -18.65
C TYR A 224 -15.57 -12.58 -17.55
N LEU A 225 -15.70 -13.18 -16.38
CA LEU A 225 -16.39 -12.53 -15.25
C LEU A 225 -15.62 -11.31 -14.73
N ILE A 226 -14.27 -11.35 -14.76
CA ILE A 226 -13.42 -10.19 -14.43
C ILE A 226 -13.72 -9.04 -15.38
N PHE A 227 -13.65 -9.28 -16.70
CA PHE A 227 -13.90 -8.26 -17.72
C PHE A 227 -15.33 -7.71 -17.62
N LYS A 228 -16.32 -8.57 -17.44
CA LYS A 228 -17.72 -8.17 -17.25
C LYS A 228 -17.87 -7.27 -16.03
N THR A 229 -17.32 -7.67 -14.89
CA THR A 229 -17.45 -6.90 -13.62
C THR A 229 -16.78 -5.52 -13.74
N LEU A 230 -15.66 -5.42 -14.43
CA LEU A 230 -14.94 -4.15 -14.59
C LEU A 230 -15.51 -3.26 -15.69
N SER A 231 -16.28 -3.82 -16.64
CA SER A 231 -17.01 -3.04 -17.64
C SER A 231 -18.34 -2.45 -17.12
N GLU A 232 -18.82 -2.91 -15.94
CA GLU A 232 -20.05 -2.36 -15.34
C GLU A 232 -19.81 -0.95 -14.81
N GLU A 233 -20.80 -0.06 -15.02
CA GLU A 233 -20.77 1.29 -14.44
C GLU A 233 -20.62 1.23 -12.93
N LYS A 234 -19.65 1.97 -12.40
CA LYS A 234 -19.45 2.08 -10.95
C LYS A 234 -20.68 2.71 -10.29
N ALA A 235 -21.02 2.23 -9.10
CA ALA A 235 -22.18 2.71 -8.34
C ALA A 235 -22.16 4.25 -8.11
N ASN A 236 -20.98 4.87 -8.03
CA ASN A 236 -20.81 6.31 -7.87
C ASN A 236 -20.91 7.10 -9.19
N GLN A 237 -20.88 6.43 -10.34
CA GLN A 237 -21.05 7.04 -11.66
C GLN A 237 -22.51 6.99 -12.15
N ARG A 238 -23.37 6.21 -11.48
CA ARG A 238 -24.79 6.20 -11.77
C ARG A 238 -25.40 7.54 -11.37
N GLU A 239 -26.03 8.20 -12.31
CA GLU A 239 -26.82 9.39 -11.98
C GLU A 239 -27.92 9.04 -11.00
N THR A 240 -27.87 9.62 -9.81
CA THR A 240 -28.86 9.41 -8.77
C THR A 240 -29.50 10.71 -8.37
N ILE A 241 -30.83 10.75 -8.42
CA ILE A 241 -31.60 11.88 -7.92
C ILE A 241 -31.95 11.61 -6.46
N LYS A 242 -31.36 12.36 -5.53
CA LYS A 242 -31.67 12.26 -4.11
C LYS A 242 -32.87 13.15 -3.78
N VAL A 243 -34.01 12.55 -3.46
CA VAL A 243 -35.18 13.28 -2.99
C VAL A 243 -35.30 13.07 -1.46
N PRO A 244 -35.30 14.16 -0.67
CA PRO A 244 -35.49 14.02 0.79
C PRO A 244 -36.82 13.36 1.12
N VAL A 245 -36.80 12.38 2.04
CA VAL A 245 -37.99 11.59 2.42
C VAL A 245 -39.13 12.46 2.93
N ASN A 246 -38.84 13.56 3.63
CA ASN A 246 -39.85 14.49 4.13
C ASN A 246 -40.69 15.14 3.00
N ARG A 247 -40.14 15.28 1.77
CA ARG A 247 -40.89 15.78 0.60
C ARG A 247 -41.83 14.74 -0.02
N LEU A 248 -41.60 13.49 0.31
CA LEU A 248 -42.37 12.36 -0.26
C LEU A 248 -43.37 11.75 0.75
N ARG A 249 -43.28 12.16 2.03
CA ARG A 249 -44.05 11.55 3.13
C ARG A 249 -45.53 11.59 2.89
N ASP A 250 -46.07 12.68 2.32
CA ASP A 250 -47.50 12.85 2.07
C ASP A 250 -47.96 12.34 0.70
N ILE A 251 -46.98 11.90 -0.14
CA ILE A 251 -47.24 11.47 -1.53
C ILE A 251 -47.16 9.93 -1.64
N ILE A 252 -46.31 9.30 -0.83
CA ILE A 252 -46.07 7.85 -0.86
C ILE A 252 -47.06 7.17 0.09
N PRO A 253 -47.76 6.11 -0.34
CA PRO A 253 -48.63 5.34 0.54
C PRO A 253 -47.86 4.75 1.73
N GLU A 254 -48.48 4.76 2.91
CA GLU A 254 -47.89 4.17 4.11
C GLU A 254 -47.59 2.68 3.91
N GLY A 255 -46.44 2.22 4.44
CA GLY A 255 -46.05 0.80 4.43
C GLY A 255 -45.33 0.34 3.15
N PHE A 256 -45.01 1.26 2.20
CA PHE A 256 -44.20 0.89 1.04
C PHE A 256 -42.75 0.63 1.41
N THR A 257 -42.22 -0.46 0.87
CA THR A 257 -40.76 -0.74 0.90
C THR A 257 -40.02 0.22 -0.03
N VAL A 258 -38.71 0.35 0.10
CA VAL A 258 -37.86 1.20 -0.76
C VAL A 258 -38.10 0.89 -2.24
N LYS A 259 -38.13 -0.37 -2.63
CA LYS A 259 -38.37 -0.79 -4.02
C LYS A 259 -39.76 -0.43 -4.51
N GLN A 260 -40.79 -0.59 -3.68
CA GLN A 260 -42.18 -0.18 -4.00
C GLN A 260 -42.30 1.33 -4.14
N THR A 261 -41.55 2.09 -3.35
CA THR A 261 -41.44 3.55 -3.45
C THR A 261 -40.81 3.99 -4.79
N GLU A 262 -39.71 3.36 -5.18
CA GLU A 262 -39.05 3.61 -6.47
C GLU A 262 -40.01 3.33 -7.64
N ASP A 263 -40.64 2.16 -7.67
CA ASP A 263 -41.62 1.78 -8.69
C ASP A 263 -42.82 2.74 -8.76
N PHE A 264 -43.28 3.21 -7.61
CA PHE A 264 -44.35 4.19 -7.52
C PHE A 264 -43.94 5.54 -8.10
N LEU A 265 -42.77 6.04 -7.76
CA LEU A 265 -42.24 7.32 -8.27
C LEU A 265 -42.02 7.29 -9.78
N VAL A 266 -41.49 6.18 -10.31
CA VAL A 266 -41.30 6.01 -11.76
C VAL A 266 -42.65 6.05 -12.49
N LYS A 267 -43.66 5.31 -11.97
CA LYS A 267 -45.01 5.32 -12.55
C LYS A 267 -45.70 6.69 -12.47
N ALA A 268 -45.53 7.37 -11.32
CA ALA A 268 -46.07 8.73 -11.16
C ALA A 268 -45.43 9.73 -12.12
N ALA A 269 -44.11 9.65 -12.34
CA ALA A 269 -43.39 10.50 -13.30
C ALA A 269 -43.86 10.23 -14.76
N ASP A 270 -44.02 8.94 -15.14
CA ASP A 270 -44.52 8.58 -16.46
C ASP A 270 -45.97 9.11 -16.71
N TYR A 271 -46.84 8.91 -15.68
CA TYR A 271 -48.22 9.45 -15.74
C TYR A 271 -48.22 10.97 -15.88
N TYR A 272 -47.41 11.69 -15.11
CA TYR A 272 -47.33 13.14 -15.16
C TYR A 272 -46.75 13.65 -16.50
N THR A 273 -45.77 12.95 -17.05
CA THR A 273 -45.23 13.26 -18.40
C THR A 273 -46.30 13.12 -19.47
N ARG A 274 -47.08 12.06 -19.46
CA ARG A 274 -48.22 11.87 -20.38
C ARG A 274 -49.31 12.93 -20.20
N TYR A 275 -49.54 13.37 -18.97
CA TYR A 275 -50.47 14.46 -18.69
C TYR A 275 -49.99 15.79 -19.29
N LEU A 276 -48.72 16.14 -19.15
CA LEU A 276 -48.13 17.33 -19.71
C LEU A 276 -48.18 17.33 -21.25
N HIS A 277 -47.93 16.20 -21.90
CA HIS A 277 -48.06 16.07 -23.35
C HIS A 277 -49.49 16.33 -23.81
N ARG A 278 -50.49 15.78 -23.14
CA ARG A 278 -51.90 16.03 -23.47
C ARG A 278 -52.34 17.48 -23.25
N GLN A 279 -51.77 18.20 -22.29
CA GLN A 279 -52.03 19.63 -22.13
C GLN A 279 -51.44 20.43 -23.28
N ARG A 280 -50.20 20.20 -23.67
CA ARG A 280 -49.56 20.87 -24.82
C ARG A 280 -50.31 20.65 -26.11
N ASP A 281 -50.88 19.46 -26.33
CA ASP A 281 -51.66 19.16 -27.53
C ASP A 281 -53.05 19.82 -27.52
N ARG A 282 -53.56 20.24 -26.36
CA ARG A 282 -54.81 21.00 -26.23
C ARG A 282 -54.64 22.52 -26.38
N GLU A 283 -53.44 23.02 -26.18
CA GLU A 283 -53.09 24.44 -26.32
C GLU A 283 -52.60 24.78 -27.73
N ARG A 284 -52.45 23.79 -28.62
CA ARG A 284 -52.20 23.95 -30.07
C ARG A 284 -53.48 23.79 -30.86
#